data_ecebfdb1e08dbad1b06cb2f76ba39f09
#
_entry.id   ecebfdb1e08dbad1b06cb2f76ba39f09
#
_cell.length_a   1.000
_cell.length_b   1.000
_cell.length_c   1.000
_cell.angle_alpha   90.00
_cell.angle_beta   90.00
_cell.angle_gamma   90.00
#
_symmetry.space_group_name_H-M   'P 1'
#
loop_
_entity.id
_entity.type
_entity.pdbx_description
1 polymer ?
#
loop_
_entity_poly.entity_id
_entity_poly.type
_entity_poly.pdbx_seq_one_letter_code
_entity_poly.pdbx_strand_id
1 'polypeptide(L)'
;MELNSNISAVITGGASGLGAATARRLAAKGVKVALFDLNEEKGEALASELGGVFCKVNVTEDDSVDAGFEKARAANGQERILVNCAGIGNAIKTVSRSKEDGSIKHFPLDAFNFVIQVNL
;
A
#
# COMPACT_ATOMS: atom_id res chain seq x y z
N MET A 1 0.42 -16.20 -18.08
CA MET A 1 1.70 -15.50 -17.75
C MET A 1 2.48 -16.41 -16.81
N GLU A 2 3.71 -16.71 -17.13
CA GLU A 2 4.59 -17.47 -16.26
C GLU A 2 5.35 -16.50 -15.32
N LEU A 3 5.36 -16.81 -14.02
CA LEU A 3 6.04 -16.01 -13.02
C LEU A 3 7.54 -16.35 -12.98
N ASN A 4 8.38 -15.41 -13.39
CA ASN A 4 9.84 -15.53 -13.41
C ASN A 4 10.52 -14.16 -13.34
N SER A 5 11.84 -14.11 -13.48
CA SER A 5 12.66 -12.90 -13.37
C SER A 5 12.45 -11.86 -14.49
N ASN A 6 11.71 -12.18 -15.53
CA ASN A 6 11.34 -11.23 -16.58
C ASN A 6 10.04 -10.47 -16.26
N ILE A 7 9.39 -10.81 -15.15
CA ILE A 7 8.17 -10.18 -14.69
C ILE A 7 8.50 -9.24 -13.51
N SER A 8 7.93 -8.05 -13.54
CA SER A 8 7.94 -7.13 -12.43
C SER A 8 6.54 -6.87 -11.90
N ALA A 9 6.46 -6.64 -10.59
CA ALA A 9 5.21 -6.41 -9.87
C ALA A 9 5.33 -5.19 -8.96
N VAL A 10 4.26 -4.41 -8.89
CA VAL A 10 4.06 -3.35 -7.91
C VAL A 10 3.00 -3.79 -6.91
N ILE A 11 3.25 -3.63 -5.63
CA ILE A 11 2.34 -3.99 -4.55
C ILE A 11 2.12 -2.77 -3.66
N THR A 12 0.91 -2.20 -3.66
CA THR A 12 0.55 -1.14 -2.72
C THR A 12 0.24 -1.73 -1.34
N GLY A 13 0.57 -1.00 -0.26
CA GLY A 13 0.51 -1.57 1.08
C GLY A 13 1.51 -2.71 1.27
N GLY A 14 2.63 -2.65 0.54
CA GLY A 14 3.59 -3.75 0.40
C GLY A 14 4.45 -4.02 1.62
N ALA A 15 4.50 -3.09 2.60
CA ALA A 15 5.38 -3.22 3.76
C ALA A 15 4.82 -4.10 4.88
N SER A 16 3.55 -4.48 4.84
CA SER A 16 2.90 -5.25 5.91
C SER A 16 1.74 -6.12 5.43
N GLY A 17 1.26 -7.00 6.29
CA GLY A 17 0.03 -7.75 6.08
C GLY A 17 -0.03 -8.52 4.77
N LEU A 18 -1.15 -8.41 4.08
CA LEU A 18 -1.39 -9.12 2.81
C LEU A 18 -0.45 -8.68 1.70
N GLY A 19 -0.11 -7.38 1.64
CA GLY A 19 0.84 -6.86 0.66
C GLY A 19 2.23 -7.47 0.83
N ALA A 20 2.75 -7.53 2.06
CA ALA A 20 4.05 -8.15 2.35
C ALA A 20 4.05 -9.66 2.05
N ALA A 21 2.98 -10.36 2.39
CA ALA A 21 2.83 -11.80 2.08
C ALA A 21 2.80 -12.04 0.56
N THR A 22 2.08 -11.21 -0.18
CA THR A 22 2.04 -11.23 -1.64
C THR A 22 3.42 -10.99 -2.24
N ALA A 23 4.13 -9.96 -1.76
CA ALA A 23 5.47 -9.65 -2.22
C ALA A 23 6.45 -10.82 -2.01
N ARG A 24 6.43 -11.44 -0.82
CA ARG A 24 7.24 -12.64 -0.56
C ARG A 24 6.90 -13.78 -1.52
N ARG A 25 5.63 -14.02 -1.77
CA ARG A 25 5.19 -15.09 -2.66
C ARG A 25 5.61 -14.85 -4.11
N LEU A 26 5.52 -13.63 -4.60
CA LEU A 26 5.96 -13.26 -5.95
C LEU A 26 7.49 -13.33 -6.07
N ALA A 27 8.22 -12.78 -5.11
CA ALA A 27 9.68 -12.84 -5.08
C ALA A 27 10.20 -14.28 -5.04
N ALA A 28 9.56 -15.17 -4.30
CA ALA A 28 9.89 -16.61 -4.28
C ALA A 28 9.71 -17.30 -5.65
N LYS A 29 8.94 -16.70 -6.56
CA LYS A 29 8.81 -17.13 -7.96
C LYS A 29 9.78 -16.43 -8.92
N GLY A 30 10.69 -15.61 -8.38
CA GLY A 30 11.66 -14.86 -9.16
C GLY A 30 11.17 -13.51 -9.68
N VAL A 31 9.91 -13.13 -9.41
CA VAL A 31 9.35 -11.84 -9.84
C VAL A 31 10.06 -10.69 -9.14
N LYS A 32 10.43 -9.66 -9.90
CA LYS A 32 11.01 -8.43 -9.36
C LYS A 32 9.92 -7.61 -8.70
N VAL A 33 10.00 -7.39 -7.40
CA VAL A 33 8.94 -6.70 -6.64
C VAL A 33 9.32 -5.27 -6.30
N ALA A 34 8.35 -4.36 -6.41
CA ALA A 34 8.40 -3.00 -5.92
C ALA A 34 7.31 -2.82 -4.86
N LEU A 35 7.70 -2.38 -3.68
CA LEU A 35 6.81 -2.21 -2.53
C LEU A 35 6.45 -0.73 -2.39
N PHE A 36 5.16 -0.41 -2.53
CA PHE A 36 4.62 0.93 -2.32
C PHE A 36 3.98 0.99 -0.94
N ASP A 37 4.51 1.83 -0.07
CA ASP A 37 3.99 1.99 1.30
C ASP A 37 4.44 3.33 1.89
N LEU A 38 3.76 3.79 2.93
CA LEU A 38 4.19 4.95 3.72
C LEU A 38 5.26 4.59 4.76
N ASN A 39 5.31 3.33 5.20
CA ASN A 39 6.23 2.89 6.24
C ASN A 39 7.60 2.55 5.65
N GLU A 40 8.53 3.52 5.71
CA GLU A 40 9.89 3.39 5.18
C GLU A 40 10.67 2.29 5.87
N GLU A 41 10.64 2.23 7.19
CA GLU A 41 11.44 1.27 7.97
C GLU A 41 11.10 -0.18 7.57
N LYS A 42 9.82 -0.54 7.62
CA LYS A 42 9.37 -1.89 7.25
C LYS A 42 9.52 -2.16 5.76
N GLY A 43 9.24 -1.15 4.93
CA GLY A 43 9.32 -1.26 3.47
C GLY A 43 10.74 -1.51 2.99
N GLU A 44 11.70 -0.73 3.46
CA GLU A 44 13.13 -0.90 3.12
C GLU A 44 13.67 -2.24 3.63
N ALA A 45 13.34 -2.63 4.85
CA ALA A 45 13.75 -3.91 5.41
C ALA A 45 13.24 -5.09 4.57
N LEU A 46 11.97 -5.08 4.18
CA LEU A 46 11.38 -6.12 3.36
C LEU A 46 11.92 -6.11 1.92
N ALA A 47 12.08 -4.93 1.32
CA ALA A 47 12.66 -4.82 -0.02
C ALA A 47 14.09 -5.40 -0.04
N SER A 48 14.89 -5.10 0.97
CA SER A 48 16.23 -5.66 1.13
C SER A 48 16.21 -7.19 1.27
N GLU A 49 15.30 -7.72 2.09
CA GLU A 49 15.08 -9.17 2.26
C GLU A 49 14.77 -9.86 0.93
N LEU A 50 13.93 -9.24 0.09
CA LEU A 50 13.43 -9.83 -1.15
C LEU A 50 14.28 -9.52 -2.39
N GLY A 51 15.32 -8.69 -2.25
CA GLY A 51 16.06 -8.18 -3.40
C GLY A 51 15.21 -7.29 -4.31
N GLY A 52 14.18 -6.65 -3.75
CA GLY A 52 13.27 -5.74 -4.43
C GLY A 52 13.59 -4.28 -4.21
N VAL A 53 12.67 -3.40 -4.58
CA VAL A 53 12.78 -1.95 -4.37
C VAL A 53 11.63 -1.45 -3.50
N PHE A 54 11.95 -0.54 -2.58
CA PHE A 54 10.94 0.19 -1.82
C PHE A 54 10.74 1.58 -2.43
N CYS A 55 9.48 1.98 -2.54
CA CYS A 55 9.07 3.32 -2.94
C CYS A 55 8.10 3.87 -1.88
N LYS A 56 8.46 4.99 -1.26
CA LYS A 56 7.53 5.68 -0.35
C LYS A 56 6.43 6.33 -1.19
N VAL A 57 5.23 5.79 -1.10
CA VAL A 57 4.09 6.22 -1.90
C VAL A 57 2.88 6.45 -1.01
N ASN A 58 2.30 7.65 -1.13
CA ASN A 58 0.96 7.95 -0.66
C ASN A 58 -0.02 7.73 -1.81
N VAL A 59 -0.87 6.72 -1.73
CA VAL A 59 -1.83 6.36 -2.79
C VAL A 59 -2.94 7.40 -3.00
N THR A 60 -3.05 8.40 -2.11
CA THR A 60 -4.00 9.51 -2.26
C THR A 60 -3.44 10.71 -3.03
N GLU A 61 -2.19 10.64 -3.48
CA GLU A 61 -1.48 11.74 -4.14
C GLU A 61 -0.91 11.30 -5.49
N ASP A 62 -1.41 11.86 -6.57
CA ASP A 62 -1.02 11.50 -7.93
C ASP A 62 0.50 11.62 -8.16
N ASP A 63 1.10 12.75 -7.75
CA ASP A 63 2.55 12.98 -7.90
C ASP A 63 3.38 11.94 -7.14
N SER A 64 2.92 11.50 -5.97
CA SER A 64 3.57 10.46 -5.17
C SER A 64 3.50 9.10 -5.87
N VAL A 65 2.36 8.79 -6.46
CA VAL A 65 2.14 7.55 -7.22
C VAL A 65 3.01 7.54 -8.48
N ASP A 66 3.03 8.63 -9.24
CA ASP A 66 3.84 8.76 -10.45
C ASP A 66 5.34 8.59 -10.15
N ALA A 67 5.86 9.29 -9.15
CA ALA A 67 7.24 9.15 -8.71
C ALA A 67 7.57 7.71 -8.25
N GLY A 68 6.62 7.05 -7.58
CA GLY A 68 6.75 5.65 -7.19
C GLY A 68 6.91 4.72 -8.39
N PHE A 69 6.06 4.87 -9.41
CA PHE A 69 6.16 4.08 -10.64
C PHE A 69 7.44 4.37 -11.42
N GLU A 70 7.87 5.62 -11.52
CA GLU A 70 9.15 5.97 -12.16
C GLU A 70 10.31 5.25 -11.48
N LYS A 71 10.39 5.31 -10.14
CA LYS A 71 11.43 4.61 -9.37
C LYS A 71 11.36 3.10 -9.56
N ALA A 72 10.18 2.51 -9.50
CA ALA A 72 9.96 1.08 -9.68
C ALA A 72 10.39 0.60 -11.07
N ARG A 73 10.02 1.34 -12.13
CA ARG A 73 10.40 1.03 -13.52
C ARG A 73 11.88 1.19 -13.78
N ALA A 74 12.52 2.20 -13.19
CA ALA A 74 13.97 2.38 -13.29
C ALA A 74 14.74 1.18 -12.71
N ALA A 75 14.24 0.59 -11.62
CA ALA A 75 14.86 -0.56 -10.96
C ALA A 75 14.51 -1.90 -11.61
N ASN A 76 13.24 -2.12 -11.93
CA ASN A 76 12.69 -3.44 -12.27
C ASN A 76 12.19 -3.58 -13.72
N GLY A 77 12.11 -2.47 -14.47
CA GLY A 77 11.43 -2.42 -15.76
C GLY A 77 9.91 -2.27 -15.63
N GLN A 78 9.22 -2.30 -16.76
CA GLN A 78 7.76 -2.13 -16.83
C GLN A 78 7.05 -3.23 -16.02
N GLU A 79 6.22 -2.82 -15.10
CA GLU A 79 5.39 -3.75 -14.32
C GLU A 79 4.35 -4.47 -15.20
N ARG A 80 4.16 -5.75 -14.94
CA ARG A 80 3.14 -6.61 -15.54
C ARG A 80 2.06 -7.03 -14.54
N ILE A 81 2.33 -6.78 -13.27
CA ILE A 81 1.44 -7.13 -12.15
C ILE A 81 1.32 -5.89 -11.25
N LEU A 82 0.08 -5.53 -10.94
CA LEU A 82 -0.24 -4.56 -9.90
C LEU A 82 -1.17 -5.24 -8.89
N VAL A 83 -0.80 -5.20 -7.61
CA VAL A 83 -1.62 -5.73 -6.52
C VAL A 83 -1.94 -4.61 -5.55
N ASN A 84 -3.19 -4.24 -5.46
CA ASN A 84 -3.66 -3.19 -4.56
C ASN A 84 -4.02 -3.79 -3.19
N CYS A 85 -3.12 -3.61 -2.22
CA CYS A 85 -3.31 -4.01 -0.82
C CYS A 85 -3.28 -2.82 0.14
N ALA A 86 -2.97 -1.61 -0.34
CA ALA A 86 -3.08 -0.41 0.49
C ALA A 86 -4.54 -0.21 0.90
N GLY A 87 -4.76 0.02 2.18
CA GLY A 87 -6.10 0.23 2.70
C GLY A 87 -6.06 0.56 4.18
N ILE A 88 -7.06 1.30 4.62
CA ILE A 88 -7.28 1.65 6.02
C ILE A 88 -8.73 1.37 6.39
N GLY A 89 -8.99 1.28 7.67
CA GLY A 89 -10.35 1.20 8.22
C GLY A 89 -10.45 2.05 9.47
N ASN A 90 -11.67 2.30 9.88
CA ASN A 90 -11.95 2.83 11.20
C ASN A 90 -13.13 2.08 11.85
N ALA A 91 -13.25 2.18 13.16
CA ALA A 91 -14.31 1.56 13.95
C ALA A 91 -15.17 2.62 14.64
N ILE A 92 -15.54 3.67 13.93
CA ILE A 92 -16.35 4.79 14.44
C ILE A 92 -17.83 4.44 14.29
N LYS A 93 -18.61 4.60 15.35
CA LYS A 93 -20.06 4.39 15.33
C LYS A 93 -20.73 5.50 14.51
N THR A 94 -21.77 5.12 13.76
CA THR A 94 -22.60 6.09 13.03
C THR A 94 -23.17 7.17 13.93
N VAL A 95 -23.65 6.78 15.13
CA VAL A 95 -24.13 7.68 16.17
C VAL A 95 -23.62 7.16 17.52
N SER A 96 -23.17 8.07 18.36
CA SER A 96 -22.76 7.78 19.73
C SER A 96 -23.10 8.93 20.67
N ARG A 97 -23.12 8.66 21.95
CA ARG A 97 -23.27 9.68 22.98
C ARG A 97 -21.92 9.91 23.66
N SER A 98 -21.53 11.18 23.78
CA SER A 98 -20.34 11.57 24.54
C SER A 98 -20.49 11.18 26.00
N LYS A 99 -19.43 10.61 26.57
CA LYS A 99 -19.38 10.28 27.99
C LYS A 99 -19.09 11.52 28.88
N GLU A 100 -18.55 12.58 28.28
CA GLU A 100 -18.15 13.79 28.98
C GLU A 100 -19.34 14.73 29.24
N ASP A 101 -20.15 14.98 28.21
CA ASP A 101 -21.22 15.99 28.22
C ASP A 101 -22.59 15.45 27.81
N GLY A 102 -22.69 14.18 27.44
CA GLY A 102 -23.92 13.54 26.96
C GLY A 102 -24.39 13.96 25.57
N SER A 103 -23.60 14.77 24.85
CA SER A 103 -23.94 15.23 23.50
C SER A 103 -23.98 14.07 22.49
N ILE A 104 -24.79 14.21 21.46
CA ILE A 104 -24.84 13.24 20.36
C ILE A 104 -23.69 13.55 19.40
N LYS A 105 -22.91 12.52 19.10
CA LYS A 105 -21.83 12.53 18.09
C LYS A 105 -22.22 11.64 16.94
N HIS A 106 -22.00 12.11 15.72
CA HIS A 106 -22.17 11.34 14.50
C HIS A 106 -20.80 10.99 13.89
N PHE A 107 -20.80 10.06 12.95
CA PHE A 107 -19.59 9.69 12.22
C PHE A 107 -19.10 10.89 11.42
N PRO A 108 -17.85 11.37 11.61
CA PRO A 108 -17.32 12.52 10.90
C PRO A 108 -17.19 12.26 9.40
N LEU A 109 -17.67 13.19 8.57
CA LEU A 109 -17.60 13.07 7.11
C LEU A 109 -16.16 13.02 6.59
N ASP A 110 -15.26 13.77 7.18
CA ASP A 110 -13.83 13.76 6.83
C ASP A 110 -13.18 12.40 7.08
N ALA A 111 -13.52 11.73 8.19
CA ALA A 111 -13.05 10.37 8.48
C ALA A 111 -13.59 9.35 7.46
N PHE A 112 -14.84 9.50 7.03
CA PHE A 112 -15.43 8.68 5.96
C PHE A 112 -14.69 8.92 4.63
N ASN A 113 -14.56 10.18 4.23
CA ASN A 113 -13.91 10.54 2.97
C ASN A 113 -12.46 10.07 2.92
N PHE A 114 -11.74 10.15 4.04
CA PHE A 114 -10.34 9.69 4.09
C PHE A 114 -10.22 8.17 3.82
N VAL A 115 -11.12 7.36 4.40
CA VAL A 115 -11.16 5.92 4.10
C VAL A 115 -11.43 5.66 2.63
N ILE A 116 -12.36 6.41 2.04
CA ILE A 116 -12.67 6.28 0.60
C ILE A 116 -11.47 6.66 -0.26
N GLN A 117 -10.79 7.76 0.04
CA GLN A 117 -9.61 8.21 -0.72
C GLN A 117 -8.47 7.19 -0.71
N VAL A 118 -8.23 6.52 0.41
CA VAL A 118 -7.18 5.51 0.50
C VAL A 118 -7.57 4.21 -0.18
N ASN A 119 -8.84 3.78 -0.04
CA ASN A 119 -9.28 2.44 -0.41
C ASN A 119 -9.81 2.33 -1.85
N LEU A 120 -10.20 3.44 -2.46
CA LEU A 120 -10.77 3.52 -3.81
C LEU A 120 -10.00 4.47 -4.73
#